data_9167437b0be312b5f9fb226ed45396b1
#
_entry.id   9167437b0be312b5f9fb226ed45396b1
#
_cell.length_a   1.000
_cell.length_b   1.000
_cell.length_c   1.000
_cell.angle_alpha   90.00
_cell.angle_beta   90.00
_cell.angle_gamma   90.00
#
_symmetry.space_group_name_H-M   'P 1'
#
loop_
_entity.id
_entity.type
_entity.pdbx_description
1 polymer ?
#
loop_
_entity_poly.entity_id
_entity_poly.type
_entity_poly.pdbx_seq_one_letter_code
_entity_poly.pdbx_strand_id
1 'polypeptide(L)'
;RVLFRSLSMNGKGNAARHGGINGDLLILIEEEPHPELIRDENDLLYNLLLSVPQAALGATVEVPTIDGKAKLKIEPGTQPGKVLRLRNKGLPSINSYGTGDLLVNVSVYIPETLSSTEKETLNGLENSPNFQPNKTMKEKIFSKFKHFFD
;
A
#
# COMPACT_ATOMS: atom_id res chain seq x y z
N ARG A 1 1.37 -5.98 -8.43
CA ARG A 1 2.27 -6.52 -8.83
C ARG A 1 2.84 -6.18 -10.15
N VAL A 2 2.26 -5.28 -10.85
CA VAL A 2 2.62 -5.02 -12.19
C VAL A 2 2.60 -3.57 -12.46
N LEU A 3 3.70 -3.04 -12.94
CA LEU A 3 3.72 -1.69 -13.46
C LEU A 3 3.32 -1.78 -14.93
N PHE A 4 2.25 -1.13 -15.26
CA PHE A 4 1.75 -1.14 -16.61
C PHE A 4 2.44 -0.09 -17.44
N ARG A 5 2.76 -0.46 -18.67
CA ARG A 5 3.36 0.47 -19.60
C ARG A 5 2.94 0.17 -21.01
N SER A 6 1.90 0.77 -21.45
CA SER A 6 1.53 0.77 -22.83
C SER A 6 1.24 2.20 -23.22
N LEU A 7 1.87 2.64 -24.25
CA LEU A 7 1.76 4.01 -24.66
C LEU A 7 1.47 4.08 -26.15
N SER A 8 0.43 4.77 -26.52
CA SER A 8 0.15 5.10 -27.89
C SER A 8 0.51 6.56 -28.13
N MET A 9 1.37 6.79 -29.08
CA MET A 9 1.81 8.15 -29.42
C MET A 9 1.32 8.48 -30.82
N ASN A 10 0.27 9.26 -30.87
CA ASN A 10 -0.36 9.65 -32.14
C ASN A 10 0.58 10.45 -33.03
N GLY A 11 0.67 10.05 -34.28
CA GLY A 11 1.43 10.76 -35.28
C GLY A 11 2.94 10.70 -35.11
N LYS A 12 3.45 9.92 -34.17
CA LYS A 12 4.89 9.80 -33.91
C LYS A 12 5.50 8.51 -34.39
N GLY A 13 4.80 7.74 -35.18
CA GLY A 13 5.36 6.59 -35.86
C GLY A 13 6.25 7.04 -37.01
N ASN A 14 6.83 6.05 -37.71
CA ASN A 14 7.62 6.35 -38.90
C ASN A 14 6.79 7.06 -39.93
N ALA A 15 7.39 8.03 -40.59
CA ALA A 15 6.74 8.71 -41.67
C ALA A 15 6.35 7.70 -42.78
N ALA A 16 5.12 7.79 -43.24
CA ALA A 16 4.68 6.93 -44.32
C ALA A 16 5.46 7.27 -45.58
N ARG A 17 5.79 6.25 -46.37
CA ARG A 17 6.46 6.47 -47.63
C ARG A 17 5.48 7.10 -48.64
N HIS A 18 6.00 7.85 -49.57
CA HIS A 18 5.22 8.44 -50.64
C HIS A 18 4.14 9.43 -50.21
N GLY A 19 4.43 10.19 -49.16
CA GLY A 19 3.56 11.27 -48.75
C GLY A 19 2.32 10.85 -47.99
N GLY A 20 2.31 9.62 -47.44
CA GLY A 20 1.21 9.19 -46.60
C GLY A 20 1.23 9.87 -45.24
N ILE A 21 0.22 9.57 -44.44
CA ILE A 21 0.11 10.05 -43.05
C ILE A 21 0.98 9.21 -42.14
N ASN A 22 1.66 9.85 -41.20
CA ASN A 22 2.41 9.12 -40.18
C ASN A 22 1.47 8.23 -39.39
N GLY A 23 1.88 6.99 -39.16
CA GLY A 23 1.14 6.09 -38.29
C GLY A 23 1.34 6.44 -36.83
N ASP A 24 0.50 5.88 -35.99
CA ASP A 24 0.67 5.99 -34.55
C ASP A 24 1.82 5.12 -34.12
N LEU A 25 2.63 5.64 -33.19
CA LEU A 25 3.66 4.83 -32.55
C LEU A 25 3.03 4.08 -31.38
N LEU A 26 2.99 2.76 -31.49
CA LEU A 26 2.50 1.92 -30.41
C LEU A 26 3.69 1.36 -29.66
N ILE A 27 3.83 1.78 -28.41
CA ILE A 27 4.84 1.23 -27.54
C ILE A 27 4.17 0.20 -26.66
N LEU A 28 4.48 -1.07 -26.91
CA LEU A 28 4.02 -2.16 -26.07
C LEU A 28 4.86 -2.19 -24.82
N ILE A 29 4.22 -2.01 -23.71
CA ILE A 29 4.88 -2.08 -22.43
C ILE A 29 4.31 -3.25 -21.69
N GLU A 30 5.15 -4.22 -21.39
CA GLU A 30 4.75 -5.36 -20.61
C GLU A 30 4.58 -4.95 -19.17
N GLU A 31 3.66 -5.60 -18.49
CA GLU A 31 3.55 -5.46 -17.06
C GLU A 31 4.75 -6.13 -16.41
N GLU A 32 5.53 -5.36 -15.67
CA GLU A 32 6.62 -5.93 -14.91
C GLU A 32 6.18 -6.11 -13.47
N PRO A 33 6.40 -7.29 -12.87
CA PRO A 33 6.13 -7.47 -11.46
C PRO A 33 6.97 -6.51 -10.64
N HIS A 34 6.34 -5.82 -9.72
CA HIS A 34 7.07 -5.01 -8.75
C HIS A 34 7.23 -5.85 -7.47
N PRO A 35 8.40 -5.80 -6.83
CA PRO A 35 8.64 -6.63 -5.66
C PRO A 35 7.73 -6.30 -4.47
N GLU A 36 7.19 -5.09 -4.41
CA GLU A 36 6.44 -4.64 -3.25
C GLU A 36 5.06 -4.06 -3.57
N LEU A 37 4.80 -3.71 -4.83
CA LEU A 37 3.54 -3.08 -5.22
C LEU A 37 2.68 -4.02 -6.05
N ILE A 38 1.39 -4.01 -5.74
CA ILE A 38 0.39 -4.78 -6.48
C ILE A 38 -0.50 -3.78 -7.21
N ARG A 39 -0.77 -4.06 -8.47
CA ARG A 39 -1.64 -3.21 -9.26
C ARG A 39 -3.09 -3.68 -9.15
N ASP A 40 -4.00 -2.73 -8.95
CA ASP A 40 -5.44 -2.93 -9.02
C ASP A 40 -6.02 -1.80 -9.87
N GLU A 41 -6.20 -2.05 -11.17
CA GLU A 41 -6.56 -1.05 -12.18
C GLU A 41 -5.53 0.09 -12.18
N ASN A 42 -5.90 1.28 -11.75
CA ASN A 42 -4.98 2.42 -11.65
C ASN A 42 -4.46 2.64 -10.24
N ASP A 43 -4.95 1.87 -9.29
CA ASP A 43 -4.45 1.94 -7.92
C ASP A 43 -3.29 0.99 -7.72
N LEU A 44 -2.45 1.31 -6.77
CA LEU A 44 -1.38 0.44 -6.32
C LEU A 44 -1.64 0.05 -4.88
N LEU A 45 -1.28 -1.17 -4.54
CA LEU A 45 -1.46 -1.71 -3.20
C LEU A 45 -0.10 -2.03 -2.60
N TYR A 46 0.10 -1.63 -1.37
CA TYR A 46 1.32 -1.92 -0.63
C TYR A 46 0.96 -2.47 0.75
N ASN A 47 1.65 -3.50 1.19
CA ASN A 47 1.50 -4.00 2.55
C ASN A 47 2.62 -3.47 3.41
N LEU A 48 2.28 -2.59 4.34
CA LEU A 48 3.23 -1.99 5.26
C LEU A 48 3.27 -2.83 6.53
N LEU A 49 4.46 -3.36 6.82
CA LEU A 49 4.66 -4.13 8.04
C LEU A 49 5.29 -3.25 9.09
N LEU A 50 4.55 -2.94 10.14
CA LEU A 50 5.03 -2.15 11.27
C LEU A 50 5.46 -3.05 12.41
N SER A 51 6.41 -2.57 13.20
CA SER A 51 6.68 -3.18 14.49
C SER A 51 5.58 -2.79 15.47
N VAL A 52 5.45 -3.56 16.58
CA VAL A 52 4.50 -3.23 17.65
C VAL A 52 4.74 -1.81 18.19
N PRO A 53 5.98 -1.42 18.53
CA PRO A 53 6.22 -0.04 18.97
C PRO A 53 5.83 1.01 17.96
N GLN A 54 6.12 0.80 16.67
CA GLN A 54 5.75 1.78 15.63
C GLN A 54 4.23 1.96 15.55
N ALA A 55 3.48 0.88 15.61
CA ALA A 55 2.03 0.95 15.54
C ALA A 55 1.42 1.60 16.80
N ALA A 56 1.99 1.30 17.96
CA ALA A 56 1.49 1.82 19.23
C ALA A 56 1.88 3.26 19.48
N LEU A 57 3.14 3.60 19.24
CA LEU A 57 3.68 4.92 19.55
C LEU A 57 3.51 5.91 18.40
N GLY A 58 3.28 5.43 17.20
CA GLY A 58 3.32 6.23 16.00
C GLY A 58 4.73 6.33 15.46
N ALA A 59 4.84 6.62 14.19
CA ALA A 59 6.13 6.72 13.51
C ALA A 59 5.95 7.43 12.18
N THR A 60 7.07 7.87 11.61
CA THR A 60 7.10 8.29 10.21
C THR A 60 7.88 7.23 9.46
N VAL A 61 7.27 6.65 8.44
CA VAL A 61 7.88 5.59 7.65
C VAL A 61 7.92 6.01 6.18
N GLU A 62 8.75 5.34 5.42
CA GLU A 62 8.78 5.52 3.98
C GLU A 62 8.10 4.34 3.31
N VAL A 63 7.28 4.63 2.31
CA VAL A 63 6.61 3.61 1.51
C VAL A 63 7.02 3.77 0.05
N PRO A 64 7.14 2.66 -0.69
CA PRO A 64 7.50 2.77 -2.10
C PRO A 64 6.35 3.38 -2.90
N THR A 65 6.71 4.17 -3.89
CA THR A 65 5.77 4.71 -4.87
C THR A 65 6.32 4.41 -6.25
N ILE A 66 5.54 4.73 -7.27
CA ILE A 66 5.98 4.52 -8.65
C ILE A 66 7.20 5.39 -8.98
N ASP A 67 7.32 6.55 -8.35
CA ASP A 67 8.40 7.50 -8.63
C ASP A 67 9.55 7.43 -7.62
N GLY A 68 9.46 6.56 -6.64
CA GLY A 68 10.47 6.48 -5.60
C GLY A 68 9.86 6.12 -4.27
N LYS A 69 9.86 7.07 -3.33
CA LYS A 69 9.35 6.85 -1.98
C LYS A 69 8.54 8.03 -1.50
N ALA A 70 7.59 7.78 -0.63
CA ALA A 70 6.83 8.82 0.05
C ALA A 70 6.89 8.60 1.55
N LYS A 71 6.88 9.68 2.31
CA LYS A 71 6.82 9.60 3.77
C LYS A 71 5.37 9.47 4.19
N LEU A 72 5.13 8.58 5.12
CA LEU A 72 3.80 8.32 5.65
C LEU A 72 3.84 8.41 7.16
N LYS A 73 2.98 9.25 7.72
CA LYS A 73 2.86 9.37 9.16
C LYS A 73 1.91 8.31 9.69
N ILE A 74 2.40 7.52 10.64
CA ILE A 74 1.60 6.51 11.33
C ILE A 74 1.14 7.11 12.65
N GLU A 75 -0.16 7.24 12.82
CA GLU A 75 -0.73 7.77 14.05
C GLU A 75 -0.57 6.76 15.18
N PRO A 76 -0.35 7.21 16.43
CA PRO A 76 -0.29 6.29 17.56
C PRO A 76 -1.57 5.47 17.67
N GLY A 77 -1.42 4.18 17.96
CA GLY A 77 -2.56 3.29 18.10
C GLY A 77 -3.13 2.77 16.78
N THR A 78 -2.35 2.86 15.70
CA THR A 78 -2.78 2.32 14.41
C THR A 78 -2.94 0.81 14.49
N GLN A 79 -4.13 0.33 14.12
CA GLN A 79 -4.46 -1.08 14.20
C GLN A 79 -4.10 -1.82 12.91
N PRO A 80 -3.75 -3.11 12.99
CA PRO A 80 -3.55 -3.93 11.81
C PRO A 80 -4.85 -4.02 11.01
N GLY A 81 -4.72 -4.08 9.70
CA GLY A 81 -5.87 -4.12 8.81
C GLY A 81 -6.38 -2.76 8.37
N LYS A 82 -5.87 -1.68 8.96
CA LYS A 82 -6.22 -0.34 8.51
C LYS A 82 -5.62 -0.09 7.13
N VAL A 83 -6.37 0.57 6.27
CA VAL A 83 -5.91 0.96 4.94
C VAL A 83 -5.75 2.46 4.90
N LEU A 84 -4.55 2.91 4.56
CA LEU A 84 -4.21 4.32 4.41
C LEU A 84 -4.13 4.63 2.92
N ARG A 85 -4.70 5.76 2.52
CA ARG A 85 -4.74 6.15 1.11
C ARG A 85 -3.83 7.33 0.86
N LEU A 86 -2.89 7.15 -0.08
CA LEU A 86 -2.05 8.23 -0.59
C LEU A 86 -2.61 8.62 -1.95
N ARG A 87 -3.27 9.77 -1.99
CA ARG A 87 -3.94 10.21 -3.21
C ARG A 87 -2.95 10.55 -4.31
N ASN A 88 -3.29 10.16 -5.53
CA ASN A 88 -2.52 10.44 -6.74
C ASN A 88 -1.13 9.80 -6.74
N LYS A 89 -0.92 8.75 -5.95
CA LYS A 89 0.34 8.00 -5.91
C LYS A 89 0.23 6.63 -6.58
N GLY A 90 -0.86 6.38 -7.29
CA GLY A 90 -1.01 5.19 -8.12
C GLY A 90 -0.55 5.43 -9.54
N LEU A 91 -1.18 4.74 -10.47
CA LEU A 91 -0.84 4.81 -11.88
C LEU A 91 -1.71 5.85 -12.60
N PRO A 92 -1.16 6.52 -13.62
CA PRO A 92 -1.98 7.40 -14.43
C PRO A 92 -3.02 6.61 -15.21
N SER A 93 -4.18 7.21 -15.41
CA SER A 93 -5.23 6.62 -16.23
C SER A 93 -4.88 6.74 -17.71
N ILE A 94 -5.11 5.67 -18.44
CA ILE A 94 -4.83 5.65 -19.89
C ILE A 94 -5.95 6.32 -20.67
N ASN A 95 -7.19 6.09 -20.25
CA ASN A 95 -8.39 6.50 -21.01
C ASN A 95 -9.15 7.65 -20.38
N SER A 96 -8.67 8.20 -19.29
CA SER A 96 -9.31 9.31 -18.60
C SER A 96 -8.26 10.17 -17.94
N TYR A 97 -8.67 11.32 -17.42
CA TYR A 97 -7.77 12.17 -16.66
C TYR A 97 -7.63 11.65 -15.25
N GLY A 98 -6.48 11.90 -14.69
CA GLY A 98 -6.22 11.62 -13.31
C GLY A 98 -5.26 10.47 -13.09
N THR A 99 -4.98 10.25 -11.85
CA THR A 99 -4.03 9.25 -11.37
C THR A 99 -4.72 8.45 -10.28
N GLY A 100 -4.49 7.16 -10.24
CA GLY A 100 -4.98 6.32 -9.16
C GLY A 100 -4.25 6.63 -7.87
N ASP A 101 -4.57 5.88 -6.83
CA ASP A 101 -4.05 6.09 -5.49
C ASP A 101 -3.15 4.94 -5.07
N LEU A 102 -2.33 5.18 -4.06
CA LEU A 102 -1.59 4.12 -3.40
C LEU A 102 -2.35 3.78 -2.11
N LEU A 103 -2.78 2.54 -2.01
CA LEU A 103 -3.47 2.02 -0.83
C LEU A 103 -2.48 1.23 0.00
N VAL A 104 -2.29 1.65 1.24
CA VAL A 104 -1.33 1.04 2.14
C VAL A 104 -2.09 0.25 3.20
N ASN A 105 -1.99 -1.06 3.13
CA ASN A 105 -2.56 -1.94 4.15
C ASN A 105 -1.57 -2.10 5.28
N VAL A 106 -2.01 -1.86 6.49
CA VAL A 106 -1.14 -1.95 7.67
C VAL A 106 -1.18 -3.37 8.24
N SER A 107 -0.01 -3.95 8.40
CA SER A 107 0.20 -5.20 9.14
C SER A 107 1.14 -4.91 10.30
N VAL A 108 1.06 -5.71 11.35
CA VAL A 108 1.92 -5.55 12.52
C VAL A 108 2.69 -6.84 12.74
N TYR A 109 4.02 -6.70 12.87
CA TYR A 109 4.90 -7.83 13.12
C TYR A 109 4.95 -8.14 14.60
N ILE A 110 4.64 -9.38 14.93
CA ILE A 110 4.77 -9.88 16.30
C ILE A 110 6.09 -10.66 16.38
N PRO A 111 7.00 -10.31 17.29
CA PRO A 111 8.27 -11.02 17.40
C PRO A 111 8.08 -12.49 17.68
N GLU A 112 8.77 -13.33 16.93
CA GLU A 112 8.71 -14.78 17.12
C GLU A 112 9.65 -15.24 18.24
N THR A 113 10.68 -14.46 18.52
CA THR A 113 11.68 -14.77 19.55
C THR A 113 11.91 -13.54 20.39
N LEU A 114 12.00 -13.71 21.70
CA LEU A 114 12.22 -12.63 22.65
C LEU A 114 13.42 -12.93 23.55
N SER A 115 14.18 -11.90 23.86
CA SER A 115 15.22 -11.97 24.89
C SER A 115 14.57 -11.99 26.28
N SER A 116 15.36 -12.31 27.30
CA SER A 116 14.86 -12.29 28.69
C SER A 116 14.35 -10.90 29.09
N THR A 117 15.08 -9.86 28.71
CA THR A 117 14.71 -8.48 29.02
C THR A 117 13.40 -8.10 28.33
N GLU A 118 13.26 -8.49 27.08
CA GLU A 118 12.02 -8.22 26.32
C GLU A 118 10.82 -8.93 26.93
N LYS A 119 11.00 -10.19 27.35
CA LYS A 119 9.95 -10.93 28.04
C LYS A 119 9.51 -10.25 29.33
N GLU A 120 10.46 -9.77 30.12
CA GLU A 120 10.16 -9.06 31.37
C GLU A 120 9.35 -7.79 31.10
N THR A 121 9.75 -7.03 30.08
CA THR A 121 9.06 -5.79 29.71
C THR A 121 7.62 -6.07 29.29
N LEU A 122 7.41 -7.07 28.45
CA LEU A 122 6.07 -7.43 28.00
C LEU A 122 5.23 -8.00 29.13
N ASN A 123 5.81 -8.82 30.01
CA ASN A 123 5.10 -9.32 31.18
C ASN A 123 4.63 -8.17 32.06
N GLY A 124 5.44 -7.13 32.20
CA GLY A 124 5.09 -5.95 32.97
C GLY A 124 3.91 -5.19 32.41
N LEU A 125 3.67 -5.33 31.12
CA LEU A 125 2.57 -4.66 30.42
C LEU A 125 1.31 -5.51 30.28
N GLU A 126 1.40 -6.82 30.54
CA GLU A 126 0.32 -7.75 30.27
C GLU A 126 -1.01 -7.36 30.92
N ASN A 127 -0.96 -6.86 32.15
CA ASN A 127 -2.15 -6.45 32.89
C ASN A 127 -2.37 -4.94 32.91
N SER A 128 -1.58 -4.20 32.14
CA SER A 128 -1.74 -2.77 32.03
C SER A 128 -3.07 -2.44 31.32
N PRO A 129 -3.88 -1.50 31.85
CA PRO A 129 -5.22 -1.24 31.33
C PRO A 129 -5.30 -0.99 29.82
N ASN A 130 -4.36 -0.21 29.27
CA ASN A 130 -4.37 0.09 27.85
C ASN A 130 -3.97 -1.10 26.97
N PHE A 131 -3.38 -2.14 27.55
CA PHE A 131 -3.01 -3.34 26.81
C PHE A 131 -4.09 -4.41 26.84
N GLN A 132 -5.24 -4.10 27.44
CA GLN A 132 -6.39 -5.00 27.46
C GLN A 132 -7.40 -4.51 26.43
N PRO A 133 -7.90 -5.38 25.53
CA PRO A 133 -8.94 -4.97 24.61
C PRO A 133 -10.21 -4.65 25.38
N ASN A 134 -10.76 -3.47 25.14
CA ASN A 134 -12.01 -3.08 25.78
C ASN A 134 -13.20 -3.66 25.03
N LYS A 135 -14.41 -3.50 25.62
CA LYS A 135 -15.62 -4.02 25.03
C LYS A 135 -15.89 -3.46 23.63
N THR A 136 -15.68 -2.15 23.45
CA THR A 136 -15.90 -1.49 22.16
C THR A 136 -14.98 -2.05 21.09
N MET A 137 -13.71 -2.27 21.41
CA MET A 137 -12.75 -2.84 20.48
C MET A 137 -13.11 -4.27 20.11
N LYS A 138 -13.54 -5.07 21.10
CA LYS A 138 -13.97 -6.44 20.85
C LYS A 138 -15.19 -6.47 19.90
N GLU A 139 -16.12 -5.56 20.08
CA GLU A 139 -17.29 -5.44 19.23
C GLU A 139 -16.93 -5.04 17.81
N LYS A 140 -16.00 -4.09 17.64
CA LYS A 140 -15.54 -3.67 16.33
C LYS A 140 -14.87 -4.83 15.57
N ILE A 141 -14.01 -5.56 16.28
CA ILE A 141 -13.30 -6.70 15.67
C ILE A 141 -14.30 -7.80 15.30
N PHE A 142 -15.25 -8.08 16.18
CA PHE A 142 -16.29 -9.07 15.89
C PHE A 142 -17.13 -8.69 14.68
N SER A 143 -17.49 -7.41 14.56
CA SER A 143 -18.23 -6.90 13.41
C SER A 143 -17.48 -7.13 12.10
N LYS A 144 -16.20 -6.84 12.07
CA LYS A 144 -15.37 -7.08 10.88
C LYS A 144 -15.28 -8.57 10.56
N PHE A 145 -15.10 -9.38 11.58
CA PHE A 145 -15.03 -10.83 11.42
C PHE A 145 -16.33 -11.38 10.84
N LYS A 146 -17.46 -10.98 11.40
CA LYS A 146 -18.77 -11.39 10.93
C LYS A 146 -18.99 -10.96 9.48
N HIS A 147 -18.66 -9.72 9.16
CA HIS A 147 -18.83 -9.19 7.81
C HIS A 147 -17.99 -9.96 6.78
N PHE A 148 -16.81 -10.40 7.18
CA PHE A 148 -15.94 -11.19 6.32
C PHE A 148 -16.56 -12.52 5.92
N PHE A 149 -17.40 -13.10 6.76
CA PHE A 149 -18.05 -14.39 6.51
C PHE A 149 -19.52 -14.29 6.06
N ASP A 150 -20.01 -13.10 5.86
CA ASP A 150 -21.36 -12.88 5.28
C ASP A 150 -21.32 -12.91 3.72
#